data_de66446b798b0d0764481a2a6aa87d84
#
_entry.id   de66446b798b0d0764481a2a6aa87d84
#
_cell.length_a   1.000
_cell.length_b   1.000
_cell.length_c   1.000
_cell.angle_alpha   90.00
_cell.angle_beta   90.00
_cell.angle_gamma   90.00
#
_symmetry.space_group_name_H-M   'P 1'
#
loop_
_entity.id
_entity.type
_entity.pdbx_description
1 polymer ?
#
loop_
_entity_poly.entity_id
_entity_poly.type
_entity_poly.pdbx_seq_one_letter_code
_entity_poly.pdbx_strand_id
1 'polypeptide(L)'
;NDTHSEQIHTYLMEMNQNTYGKSEQILTVGETGGATVEMAQQYSDPESQELSMIFQFELMGIDGIRSGNWDPKPYTLPQLKQLFEKWQTGLEEKGWNSLFWGNHDFPRVVSRFGNDREPYREKSAKMLAVLLHGMKGTPYIYQGEEIGMTNVSGLRIEDYQDCLLYTSPSP
;
A
#
# COMPACT_ATOMS: atom_id res chain seq x y z
N ASN A 1 16.41 15.37 4.50
CA ASN A 1 15.32 14.42 4.27
C ASN A 1 14.96 14.49 2.81
N ASP A 2 15.45 13.53 2.03
CA ASP A 2 15.41 13.60 0.55
C ASP A 2 14.09 13.06 -0.03
N THR A 3 13.14 12.71 0.84
CA THR A 3 11.83 12.24 0.46
C THR A 3 10.96 13.45 0.09
N HIS A 4 10.37 13.45 -1.11
CA HIS A 4 9.50 14.52 -1.61
C HIS A 4 10.20 15.89 -1.77
N SER A 5 11.50 15.92 -2.12
CA SER A 5 12.17 17.16 -2.47
C SER A 5 11.68 17.70 -3.83
N GLU A 6 11.74 19.01 -4.05
CA GLU A 6 11.37 19.60 -5.35
C GLU A 6 12.17 19.02 -6.53
N GLN A 7 13.40 18.60 -6.30
CA GLN A 7 14.23 17.99 -7.33
C GLN A 7 13.70 16.64 -7.83
N ILE A 8 12.96 15.88 -7.02
CA ILE A 8 12.45 14.57 -7.46
C ILE A 8 11.51 14.70 -8.65
N HIS A 9 10.68 15.73 -8.67
CA HIS A 9 9.76 16.00 -9.78
C HIS A 9 10.54 16.26 -11.09
N THR A 10 11.62 17.04 -11.01
CA THR A 10 12.50 17.28 -12.17
C THR A 10 13.09 15.99 -12.69
N TYR A 11 13.58 15.12 -11.81
CA TYR A 11 14.17 13.84 -12.20
C TYR A 11 13.14 12.86 -12.77
N LEU A 12 11.94 12.82 -12.21
CA LEU A 12 10.85 11.96 -12.73
C LEU A 12 10.40 12.43 -14.12
N MET A 13 10.26 13.74 -14.35
CA MET A 13 9.97 14.29 -15.68
C MET A 13 11.07 13.97 -16.69
N GLU A 14 12.35 14.16 -16.31
CA GLU A 14 13.49 13.82 -17.16
C GLU A 14 13.51 12.32 -17.49
N MET A 15 13.28 11.46 -16.51
CA MET A 15 13.19 10.01 -16.69
C MET A 15 12.03 9.64 -17.62
N ASN A 16 10.85 10.23 -17.43
CA ASN A 16 9.70 10.02 -18.30
C ASN A 16 10.05 10.36 -19.75
N GLN A 17 10.54 11.60 -20.00
CA GLN A 17 10.86 12.09 -21.35
C GLN A 17 11.91 11.22 -22.09
N ASN A 18 12.88 10.68 -21.35
CA ASN A 18 13.98 9.94 -21.93
C ASN A 18 13.75 8.44 -22.02
N THR A 19 12.73 7.90 -21.32
CA THR A 19 12.49 6.45 -21.28
C THR A 19 11.06 6.08 -21.66
N TYR A 20 10.13 6.04 -20.71
CA TYR A 20 8.81 5.46 -20.86
C TYR A 20 7.74 6.42 -21.38
N GLY A 21 7.91 7.74 -21.30
CA GLY A 21 6.90 8.71 -21.70
C GLY A 21 6.58 8.76 -23.21
N LYS A 22 7.36 8.01 -24.03
CA LYS A 22 7.10 7.87 -25.47
C LYS A 22 6.17 6.68 -25.81
N SER A 23 5.76 5.92 -24.83
CA SER A 23 4.94 4.73 -25.01
C SER A 23 3.66 4.81 -24.18
N GLU A 24 2.51 4.74 -24.81
CA GLU A 24 1.21 4.68 -24.16
C GLU A 24 0.93 3.32 -23.46
N GLN A 25 1.80 2.33 -23.66
CA GLN A 25 1.63 0.98 -23.14
C GLN A 25 2.39 0.73 -21.84
N ILE A 26 3.14 1.72 -21.35
CA ILE A 26 3.93 1.60 -20.12
C ILE A 26 3.17 2.23 -18.96
N LEU A 27 3.02 1.45 -17.91
CA LEU A 27 2.47 1.89 -16.63
C LEU A 27 3.61 2.00 -15.62
N THR A 28 3.67 3.12 -14.93
CA THR A 28 4.68 3.38 -13.91
C THR A 28 4.03 3.59 -12.55
N VAL A 29 4.65 3.07 -11.51
CA VAL A 29 4.18 3.23 -10.13
C VAL A 29 5.35 3.57 -9.22
N GLY A 30 5.17 4.55 -8.35
CA GLY A 30 6.16 4.94 -7.36
C GLY A 30 5.76 4.50 -5.96
N GLU A 31 6.73 4.08 -5.17
CA GLU A 31 6.54 3.87 -3.73
C GLU A 31 6.85 5.16 -2.98
N THR A 32 5.84 5.76 -2.34
CA THR A 32 5.94 7.09 -1.76
C THR A 32 5.47 7.10 -0.31
N GLY A 33 6.37 6.77 0.58
CA GLY A 33 6.10 6.83 2.02
C GLY A 33 5.84 8.24 2.52
N GLY A 34 4.68 8.49 3.14
CA GLY A 34 4.32 9.80 3.71
C GLY A 34 3.75 10.81 2.72
N ALA A 35 3.42 10.40 1.49
CA ALA A 35 2.78 11.28 0.52
C ALA A 35 1.41 11.76 1.02
N THR A 36 1.12 13.04 0.80
CA THR A 36 -0.22 13.61 0.94
C THR A 36 -1.01 13.43 -0.36
N VAL A 37 -2.31 13.75 -0.32
CA VAL A 37 -3.16 13.73 -1.53
C VAL A 37 -2.62 14.69 -2.59
N GLU A 38 -2.20 15.89 -2.19
CA GLU A 38 -1.66 16.91 -3.10
C GLU A 38 -0.36 16.42 -3.76
N MET A 39 0.52 15.76 -3.00
CA MET A 39 1.72 15.15 -3.56
C MET A 39 1.36 14.02 -4.53
N ALA A 40 0.38 13.19 -4.18
CA ALA A 40 -0.09 12.12 -5.06
C ALA A 40 -0.68 12.66 -6.36
N GLN A 41 -1.45 13.74 -6.30
CA GLN A 41 -1.92 14.46 -7.49
C GLN A 41 -0.74 14.91 -8.36
N GLN A 42 0.25 15.54 -7.76
CA GLN A 42 1.42 16.02 -8.50
C GLN A 42 2.17 14.88 -9.18
N TYR A 43 2.43 13.76 -8.48
CA TYR A 43 3.13 12.61 -9.06
C TYR A 43 2.36 11.90 -10.17
N SER A 44 1.03 11.87 -10.11
CA SER A 44 0.21 11.02 -10.97
C SER A 44 -0.81 11.78 -11.84
N ASP A 45 -0.78 13.12 -11.85
CA ASP A 45 -1.52 13.91 -12.84
C ASP A 45 -0.90 13.65 -14.23
N PRO A 46 -1.68 13.24 -15.24
CA PRO A 46 -1.16 13.06 -16.60
C PRO A 46 -0.43 14.29 -17.16
N GLU A 47 -0.79 15.50 -16.72
CA GLU A 47 -0.14 16.73 -17.14
C GLU A 47 1.26 16.91 -16.52
N SER A 48 1.53 16.31 -15.39
CA SER A 48 2.85 16.37 -14.74
C SER A 48 3.92 15.56 -15.49
N GLN A 49 3.51 14.57 -16.28
CA GLN A 49 4.43 13.69 -17.03
C GLN A 49 5.47 12.99 -16.12
N GLU A 50 5.06 12.55 -14.95
CA GLU A 50 5.93 11.85 -14.00
C GLU A 50 5.59 10.37 -13.95
N LEU A 51 4.63 9.97 -13.15
CA LEU A 51 4.23 8.57 -12.92
C LEU A 51 2.75 8.37 -13.26
N SER A 52 2.37 7.13 -13.54
CA SER A 52 0.95 6.78 -13.75
C SER A 52 0.18 6.76 -12.43
N MET A 53 0.82 6.36 -11.34
CA MET A 53 0.25 6.30 -9.99
C MET A 53 1.33 6.13 -8.92
N ILE A 54 0.94 6.25 -7.66
CA ILE A 54 1.83 5.98 -6.53
C ILE A 54 1.18 5.04 -5.51
N PHE A 55 1.98 4.27 -4.80
CA PHE A 55 1.58 3.62 -3.55
C PHE A 55 1.67 4.61 -2.40
N GLN A 56 0.54 4.95 -1.83
CA GLN A 56 0.44 5.68 -0.58
C GLN A 56 0.33 4.69 0.59
N PHE A 57 0.84 5.05 1.75
CA PHE A 57 0.91 4.12 2.89
C PHE A 57 0.06 4.56 4.09
N GLU A 58 -0.83 5.50 3.93
CA GLU A 58 -1.64 5.98 5.05
C GLU A 58 -2.58 4.87 5.57
N LEU A 59 -3.15 4.07 4.65
CA LEU A 59 -3.93 2.88 5.01
C LEU A 59 -3.09 1.87 5.79
N MET A 60 -1.82 1.68 5.39
CA MET A 60 -0.91 0.75 6.04
C MET A 60 -0.49 1.21 7.44
N GLY A 61 -0.75 2.46 7.79
CA GLY A 61 -0.48 3.02 9.10
C GLY A 61 -1.69 3.14 10.03
N ILE A 62 -2.89 2.72 9.59
CA ILE A 62 -4.15 2.96 10.34
C ILE A 62 -4.16 2.32 11.73
N ASP A 63 -3.51 1.20 11.90
CA ASP A 63 -3.37 0.47 13.17
C ASP A 63 -2.05 0.78 13.90
N GLY A 64 -1.23 1.71 13.39
CA GLY A 64 0.02 2.15 13.99
C GLY A 64 1.22 1.23 13.76
N ILE A 65 1.09 0.10 13.07
CA ILE A 65 2.21 -0.82 12.80
C ILE A 65 3.37 -0.10 12.12
N ARG A 66 3.11 0.79 11.17
CA ARG A 66 4.14 1.50 10.41
C ARG A 66 5.01 2.45 11.25
N SER A 67 4.54 2.88 12.40
CA SER A 67 5.31 3.77 13.29
C SER A 67 6.34 3.04 14.17
N GLY A 68 6.67 1.78 13.84
CA GLY A 68 7.59 0.96 14.63
C GLY A 68 6.94 0.34 15.87
N ASN A 69 5.65 0.47 16.00
CA ASN A 69 4.89 -0.18 17.06
C ASN A 69 4.34 -1.51 16.53
N TRP A 70 4.94 -2.60 16.94
CA TRP A 70 4.51 -3.96 16.56
C TRP A 70 3.25 -4.43 17.29
N ASP A 71 2.69 -3.59 18.18
CA ASP A 71 1.41 -3.83 18.84
C ASP A 71 0.32 -3.01 18.12
N PRO A 72 -0.47 -3.64 17.22
CA PRO A 72 -1.47 -2.93 16.44
C PRO A 72 -2.55 -2.33 17.33
N LYS A 73 -2.83 -1.05 17.14
CA LYS A 73 -3.91 -0.35 17.83
C LYS A 73 -5.24 -0.58 17.13
N PRO A 74 -6.33 -0.74 17.86
CA PRO A 74 -7.64 -0.85 17.25
C PRO A 74 -7.99 0.46 16.52
N TYR A 75 -8.52 0.32 15.33
CA TYR A 75 -9.12 1.42 14.55
C TYR A 75 -10.64 1.19 14.43
N THR A 76 -11.37 2.23 14.12
CA THR A 76 -12.82 2.17 13.95
C THR A 76 -13.21 2.18 12.48
N LEU A 77 -14.37 1.61 12.14
CA LEU A 77 -14.90 1.66 10.79
C LEU A 77 -15.07 3.10 10.25
N PRO A 78 -15.52 4.10 11.03
CA PRO A 78 -15.52 5.49 10.58
C PRO A 78 -14.14 6.01 10.18
N GLN A 79 -13.07 5.69 10.91
CA GLN A 79 -11.71 6.10 10.56
C GLN A 79 -11.28 5.48 9.22
N LEU A 80 -11.55 4.20 9.02
CA LEU A 80 -11.25 3.53 7.75
C LEU A 80 -12.04 4.15 6.58
N LYS A 81 -13.32 4.44 6.78
CA LYS A 81 -14.15 5.10 5.76
C LYS A 81 -13.66 6.50 5.42
N GLN A 82 -13.31 7.32 6.41
CA GLN A 82 -12.73 8.64 6.20
C GLN A 82 -11.43 8.59 5.41
N LEU A 83 -10.60 7.57 5.67
CA LEU A 83 -9.37 7.39 4.92
C LEU A 83 -9.62 7.04 3.46
N PHE A 84 -10.53 6.12 3.17
CA PHE A 84 -10.91 5.82 1.79
C PHE A 84 -11.56 7.02 1.10
N GLU A 85 -12.48 7.72 1.76
CA GLU A 85 -13.10 8.93 1.23
C GLU A 85 -12.05 9.97 0.85
N LYS A 86 -11.10 10.26 1.74
CA LYS A 86 -10.00 11.20 1.51
C LYS A 86 -9.25 10.88 0.21
N TRP A 87 -8.84 9.62 0.03
CA TRP A 87 -8.04 9.22 -1.12
C TRP A 87 -8.87 9.06 -2.40
N GLN A 88 -10.09 8.57 -2.31
CA GLN A 88 -10.98 8.43 -3.46
C GLN A 88 -11.43 9.80 -4.01
N THR A 89 -11.84 10.72 -3.14
CA THR A 89 -12.25 12.07 -3.56
C THR A 89 -11.05 12.93 -3.94
N GLY A 90 -9.94 12.79 -3.22
CA GLY A 90 -8.72 13.55 -3.48
C GLY A 90 -8.07 13.26 -4.83
N LEU A 91 -8.21 12.03 -5.35
CA LEU A 91 -7.68 11.64 -6.65
C LEU A 91 -8.79 11.44 -7.72
N GLU A 92 -9.98 12.01 -7.51
CA GLU A 92 -11.08 11.85 -8.45
C GLU A 92 -10.84 12.57 -9.77
N GLU A 93 -10.41 13.83 -9.70
CA GLU A 93 -10.19 14.70 -10.87
C GLU A 93 -8.73 14.67 -11.35
N LYS A 94 -7.79 14.59 -10.42
CA LYS A 94 -6.36 14.64 -10.68
C LYS A 94 -5.65 13.47 -10.02
N GLY A 95 -4.84 12.77 -10.82
CA GLY A 95 -4.09 11.61 -10.36
C GLY A 95 -4.86 10.30 -10.42
N TRP A 96 -4.23 9.23 -9.93
CA TRP A 96 -4.78 7.89 -9.98
C TRP A 96 -4.42 7.07 -8.75
N ASN A 97 -5.38 6.35 -8.17
CA ASN A 97 -5.17 5.51 -7.00
C ASN A 97 -4.50 4.18 -7.35
N SER A 98 -3.46 3.81 -6.63
CA SER A 98 -3.05 2.41 -6.46
C SER A 98 -3.80 1.84 -5.25
N LEU A 99 -4.57 0.79 -5.48
CA LEU A 99 -5.39 0.15 -4.46
C LEU A 99 -4.70 -1.14 -4.01
N PHE A 100 -4.37 -1.26 -2.74
CA PHE A 100 -3.73 -2.46 -2.19
C PHE A 100 -4.03 -2.63 -0.71
N TRP A 101 -4.05 -3.89 -0.26
CA TRP A 101 -4.24 -4.24 1.15
C TRP A 101 -2.94 -4.55 1.87
N GLY A 102 -1.90 -4.86 1.14
CA GLY A 102 -0.62 -5.24 1.72
C GLY A 102 0.44 -5.51 0.68
N ASN A 103 1.64 -5.79 1.17
CA ASN A 103 2.81 -6.20 0.40
C ASN A 103 3.70 -7.10 1.27
N HIS A 104 4.95 -7.31 0.87
CA HIS A 104 5.92 -8.13 1.58
C HIS A 104 6.34 -7.59 2.97
N ASP A 105 6.07 -6.30 3.24
CA ASP A 105 6.46 -5.63 4.51
C ASP A 105 5.36 -5.70 5.58
N PHE A 106 4.15 -6.17 5.23
CA PHE A 106 3.00 -6.13 6.13
C PHE A 106 2.39 -7.51 6.38
N PRO A 107 1.70 -7.68 7.52
CA PRO A 107 0.94 -8.89 7.79
C PRO A 107 -0.11 -9.17 6.71
N ARG A 108 -0.47 -10.44 6.53
CA ARG A 108 -1.51 -10.85 5.59
C ARG A 108 -2.83 -10.14 5.87
N VAL A 109 -3.49 -9.65 4.83
CA VAL A 109 -4.68 -8.80 4.93
C VAL A 109 -5.82 -9.43 5.73
N VAL A 110 -6.08 -10.72 5.53
CA VAL A 110 -7.17 -11.42 6.23
C VAL A 110 -6.91 -11.50 7.73
N SER A 111 -5.67 -11.73 8.13
CA SER A 111 -5.28 -11.75 9.55
C SER A 111 -5.24 -10.35 10.17
N ARG A 112 -4.95 -9.31 9.37
CA ARG A 112 -4.82 -7.93 9.85
C ARG A 112 -6.15 -7.19 9.90
N PHE A 113 -6.93 -7.25 8.83
CA PHE A 113 -8.15 -6.46 8.64
C PHE A 113 -9.44 -7.29 8.67
N GLY A 114 -9.33 -8.62 8.63
CA GLY A 114 -10.44 -9.53 8.60
C GLY A 114 -10.56 -10.39 9.86
N ASN A 115 -11.16 -11.55 9.67
CA ASN A 115 -11.23 -12.62 10.67
C ASN A 115 -10.70 -13.90 10.02
N ASP A 116 -9.50 -14.32 10.40
CA ASP A 116 -8.78 -15.46 9.83
C ASP A 116 -9.17 -16.82 10.45
N ARG A 117 -10.09 -16.82 11.41
CA ARG A 117 -10.60 -18.04 12.04
C ARG A 117 -11.63 -18.72 11.14
N GLU A 118 -11.62 -20.03 11.08
CA GLU A 118 -12.72 -20.79 10.49
C GLU A 118 -14.02 -20.64 11.32
N PRO A 119 -15.19 -20.49 10.69
CA PRO A 119 -15.49 -20.50 9.24
C PRO A 119 -15.50 -19.11 8.57
N TYR A 120 -14.87 -18.11 9.16
CA TYR A 120 -14.98 -16.70 8.72
C TYR A 120 -13.90 -16.29 7.72
N ARG A 121 -12.79 -16.99 7.63
CA ARG A 121 -11.64 -16.66 6.80
C ARG A 121 -12.01 -16.38 5.35
N GLU A 122 -12.72 -17.30 4.72
CA GLU A 122 -13.12 -17.15 3.30
C GLU A 122 -14.05 -15.95 3.08
N LYS A 123 -15.01 -15.76 3.98
CA LYS A 123 -15.93 -14.60 3.91
C LYS A 123 -15.21 -13.28 4.10
N SER A 124 -14.25 -13.23 5.02
CA SER A 124 -13.39 -12.05 5.24
C SER A 124 -12.55 -11.73 4.01
N ALA A 125 -11.90 -12.74 3.43
CA ALA A 125 -11.11 -12.56 2.21
C ALA A 125 -11.95 -12.02 1.05
N LYS A 126 -13.13 -12.60 0.82
CA LYS A 126 -14.06 -12.13 -0.22
C LYS A 126 -14.56 -10.72 0.03
N MET A 127 -14.90 -10.37 1.28
CA MET A 127 -15.33 -9.02 1.64
C MET A 127 -14.23 -7.99 1.39
N LEU A 128 -13.00 -8.28 1.78
CA LEU A 128 -11.84 -7.41 1.55
C LEU A 128 -11.56 -7.24 0.05
N ALA A 129 -11.66 -8.32 -0.73
CA ALA A 129 -11.52 -8.26 -2.18
C ALA A 129 -12.62 -7.38 -2.83
N VAL A 130 -13.88 -7.57 -2.44
CA VAL A 130 -15.00 -6.74 -2.94
C VAL A 130 -14.79 -5.27 -2.62
N LEU A 131 -14.34 -4.95 -1.41
CA LEU A 131 -14.07 -3.57 -1.00
C LEU A 131 -12.95 -2.96 -1.85
N LEU A 132 -11.84 -3.68 -2.07
CA LEU A 132 -10.74 -3.18 -2.87
C LEU A 132 -11.15 -2.92 -4.33
N HIS A 133 -11.76 -3.92 -4.97
CA HIS A 133 -12.13 -3.85 -6.39
C HIS A 133 -13.35 -2.95 -6.67
N GLY A 134 -14.10 -2.56 -5.65
CA GLY A 134 -15.22 -1.64 -5.77
C GLY A 134 -14.83 -0.16 -5.76
N MET A 135 -13.56 0.16 -5.50
CA MET A 135 -13.04 1.53 -5.48
C MET A 135 -12.44 1.94 -6.84
N LYS A 136 -12.39 3.25 -7.11
CA LYS A 136 -11.72 3.80 -8.31
C LYS A 136 -10.21 3.74 -8.14
N GLY A 137 -9.53 3.04 -9.04
CA GLY A 137 -8.09 2.90 -9.07
C GLY A 137 -7.61 1.58 -9.66
N THR A 138 -6.31 1.35 -9.65
CA THR A 138 -5.71 0.09 -10.10
C THR A 138 -5.49 -0.82 -8.89
N PRO A 139 -6.18 -1.99 -8.81
CA PRO A 139 -5.98 -2.93 -7.74
C PRO A 139 -4.68 -3.72 -7.91
N TYR A 140 -3.91 -3.77 -6.84
CA TYR A 140 -2.71 -4.60 -6.71
C TYR A 140 -3.00 -5.72 -5.71
N ILE A 141 -2.87 -6.95 -6.16
CA ILE A 141 -3.14 -8.15 -5.36
C ILE A 141 -1.81 -8.76 -4.98
N TYR A 142 -1.48 -8.72 -3.68
CA TYR A 142 -0.28 -9.37 -3.20
C TYR A 142 -0.46 -10.88 -3.23
N GLN A 143 0.58 -11.60 -3.69
CA GLN A 143 0.53 -13.06 -3.83
C GLN A 143 -0.01 -13.74 -2.57
N GLY A 144 -1.00 -14.61 -2.74
CA GLY A 144 -1.72 -15.30 -1.67
C GLY A 144 -3.02 -14.61 -1.22
N GLU A 145 -3.24 -13.33 -1.56
CA GLU A 145 -4.53 -12.69 -1.28
C GLU A 145 -5.67 -13.37 -2.04
N GLU A 146 -5.42 -13.80 -3.28
CA GLU A 146 -6.39 -14.47 -4.15
C GLU A 146 -6.94 -15.78 -3.58
N ILE A 147 -6.22 -16.40 -2.65
CA ILE A 147 -6.65 -17.62 -1.93
C ILE A 147 -6.97 -17.36 -0.45
N GLY A 148 -6.99 -16.08 -0.02
CA GLY A 148 -7.25 -15.69 1.35
C GLY A 148 -6.18 -16.21 2.33
N MET A 149 -4.90 -16.12 1.93
CA MET A 149 -3.77 -16.54 2.78
C MET A 149 -3.73 -15.72 4.06
N THR A 150 -3.41 -16.40 5.17
CA THR A 150 -3.31 -15.82 6.51
C THR A 150 -1.86 -15.78 6.98
N ASN A 151 -1.60 -15.09 8.08
CA ASN A 151 -0.30 -15.13 8.72
C ASN A 151 0.05 -16.54 9.16
N VAL A 152 1.32 -16.89 9.09
CA VAL A 152 1.83 -18.13 9.69
C VAL A 152 1.87 -17.97 11.20
N SER A 153 1.42 -18.99 11.92
CA SER A 153 1.46 -19.03 13.38
C SER A 153 2.34 -20.20 13.87
N GLY A 154 2.91 -20.05 15.06
CA GLY A 154 3.68 -21.11 15.69
C GLY A 154 5.09 -21.34 15.15
N LEU A 155 5.62 -20.39 14.36
CA LEU A 155 7.02 -20.40 13.96
C LEU A 155 7.93 -20.08 15.17
N ARG A 156 9.05 -20.78 15.25
CA ARG A 156 10.14 -20.46 16.18
C ARG A 156 11.13 -19.54 15.49
N ILE A 157 11.98 -18.87 16.25
CA ILE A 157 12.93 -17.90 15.69
C ILE A 157 13.86 -18.53 14.64
N GLU A 158 14.23 -19.79 14.83
CA GLU A 158 15.07 -20.55 13.89
C GLU A 158 14.38 -20.88 12.55
N ASP A 159 13.07 -20.73 12.46
CA ASP A 159 12.30 -20.95 11.23
C ASP A 159 12.30 -19.72 10.32
N TYR A 160 12.78 -18.56 10.82
CA TYR A 160 12.87 -17.32 10.03
C TYR A 160 14.21 -17.24 9.31
N GLN A 161 14.19 -16.91 8.03
CA GLN A 161 15.37 -16.67 7.20
C GLN A 161 15.69 -15.17 7.11
N ASP A 162 15.79 -14.50 8.24
CA ASP A 162 16.08 -13.07 8.30
C ASP A 162 17.42 -12.84 8.99
N CYS A 163 18.39 -12.27 8.25
CA CYS A 163 19.74 -12.00 8.76
C CYS A 163 19.73 -11.09 9.98
N LEU A 164 18.80 -10.17 10.08
CA LEU A 164 18.70 -9.23 11.20
C LEU A 164 18.25 -9.92 12.49
N LEU A 165 17.41 -10.96 12.40
CA LEU A 165 16.99 -11.74 13.55
C LEU A 165 18.15 -12.59 14.12
N TYR A 166 19.08 -13.03 13.29
CA TYR A 166 20.22 -13.83 13.72
C TYR A 166 21.36 -12.98 14.31
N THR A 167 21.43 -11.71 13.93
CA THR A 167 22.54 -10.82 14.31
C THR A 167 22.19 -9.83 15.43
N SER A 168 20.90 -9.65 15.73
CA SER A 168 20.48 -8.84 16.86
C SER A 168 20.75 -9.58 18.17
N PRO A 169 21.45 -8.96 19.14
CA PRO A 169 21.53 -9.54 20.46
C PRO A 169 20.10 -9.70 21.01
N SER A 170 19.80 -10.88 21.47
CA SER A 170 18.53 -11.15 22.16
C SER A 170 18.32 -10.15 23.30
N PRO A 171 17.13 -9.57 23.50
CA PRO A 171 16.84 -8.68 24.60
C PRO A 171 17.02 -9.36 25.96
#